data_45f7496c6e811e524eb62bb827cd045a
#
_entry.id   45f7496c6e811e524eb62bb827cd045a
#
_cell.length_a   1.000
_cell.length_b   1.000
_cell.length_c   1.000
_cell.angle_alpha   90.00
_cell.angle_beta   90.00
_cell.angle_gamma   90.00
#
_symmetry.space_group_name_H-M   'P 1'
#
loop_
_entity.id
_entity.type
_entity.pdbx_description
1 polymer ?
#
loop_
_entity_poly.entity_id
_entity_poly.type
_entity_poly.pdbx_seq_one_letter_code
_entity_poly.pdbx_strand_id
1 'polypeptide(L)'
;MKFDKPIALAADHGGYELKEAIKAHLDELGVAYTDFGTDSTASVDYPDFAAKGCKAVQDSSCALVILCCGTGVGMSMCANKMKGIRACCCSDTFSAEFTRRHNNANALCLGGRVVGAGLGCQIVDAFLNAEFEGGRHQMRIDKMMALENH
;
A
#
# COMPACT_ATOMS: atom_id res chain seq x y z
N MET A 1 -6.76 11.71 -9.93
CA MET A 1 -6.69 10.35 -9.34
C MET A 1 -7.72 9.47 -10.04
N LYS A 2 -7.29 8.74 -11.05
CA LYS A 2 -8.16 7.82 -11.80
C LYS A 2 -7.44 6.48 -11.97
N PHE A 3 -8.13 5.40 -11.60
CA PHE A 3 -7.63 4.03 -11.75
C PHE A 3 -8.68 3.20 -12.48
N ASP A 4 -8.24 2.36 -13.41
CA ASP A 4 -9.12 1.46 -14.17
C ASP A 4 -9.58 0.25 -13.31
N LYS A 5 -8.93 0.06 -12.17
CA LYS A 5 -9.17 -1.05 -11.24
C LYS A 5 -9.25 -0.50 -9.81
N PRO A 6 -9.94 -1.21 -8.90
CA PRO A 6 -10.00 -0.76 -7.51
C PRO A 6 -8.64 -0.82 -6.82
N ILE A 7 -8.53 -0.09 -5.72
CA ILE A 7 -7.38 -0.16 -4.81
C ILE A 7 -7.64 -1.27 -3.79
N ALA A 8 -6.68 -2.17 -3.60
CA ALA A 8 -6.77 -3.18 -2.55
C ALA A 8 -6.45 -2.55 -1.19
N LEU A 9 -7.23 -2.87 -0.18
CA LEU A 9 -7.00 -2.47 1.21
C LEU A 9 -6.93 -3.73 2.08
N ALA A 10 -5.96 -3.80 2.97
CA ALA A 10 -5.89 -4.85 3.97
C ALA A 10 -5.19 -4.33 5.23
N ALA A 11 -5.54 -4.91 6.37
CA ALA A 11 -4.96 -4.56 7.66
C ALA A 11 -5.01 -5.74 8.61
N ASP A 12 -4.15 -5.72 9.64
CA ASP A 12 -4.35 -6.50 10.83
C ASP A 12 -5.12 -5.68 11.87
N HIS A 13 -5.26 -6.18 13.09
CA HIS A 13 -5.97 -5.51 14.18
C HIS A 13 -5.32 -4.16 14.56
N GLY A 14 -4.00 -4.02 14.43
CA GLY A 14 -3.29 -2.77 14.73
C GLY A 14 -3.48 -1.68 13.69
N GLY A 15 -3.86 -2.07 12.47
CA GLY A 15 -4.13 -1.14 11.36
C GLY A 15 -5.60 -1.02 11.00
N TYR A 16 -6.49 -1.74 11.66
CA TYR A 16 -7.91 -1.78 11.32
C TYR A 16 -8.57 -0.40 11.31
N GLU A 17 -8.40 0.38 12.38
CA GLU A 17 -9.02 1.72 12.48
C GLU A 17 -8.50 2.67 11.42
N LEU A 18 -7.20 2.63 11.12
CA LEU A 18 -6.62 3.43 10.03
C LEU A 18 -7.17 2.99 8.68
N LYS A 19 -7.29 1.69 8.42
CA LYS A 19 -7.91 1.17 7.20
C LYS A 19 -9.34 1.68 7.04
N GLU A 20 -10.14 1.68 8.10
CA GLU A 20 -11.52 2.19 8.04
C GLU A 20 -11.56 3.69 7.75
N ALA A 21 -10.64 4.48 8.32
CA ALA A 21 -10.53 5.91 8.00
C ALA A 21 -10.14 6.13 6.53
N ILE A 22 -9.24 5.33 5.99
CA ILE A 22 -8.84 5.38 4.59
C ILE A 22 -10.02 5.01 3.68
N LYS A 23 -10.81 4.00 4.03
CA LYS A 23 -12.02 3.64 3.29
C LYS A 23 -12.99 4.82 3.18
N ALA A 24 -13.29 5.46 4.31
CA ALA A 24 -14.16 6.64 4.33
C ALA A 24 -13.61 7.76 3.44
N HIS A 25 -12.31 7.99 3.47
CA HIS A 25 -11.64 8.98 2.64
C HIS A 25 -11.74 8.66 1.15
N LEU A 26 -11.52 7.40 0.77
CA LEU A 26 -11.66 6.96 -0.63
C LEU A 26 -13.11 7.05 -1.11
N ASP A 27 -14.08 6.77 -0.24
CA ASP A 27 -15.51 6.95 -0.55
C ASP A 27 -15.81 8.42 -0.88
N GLU A 28 -15.30 9.36 -0.09
CA GLU A 28 -15.46 10.81 -0.33
C GLU A 28 -14.84 11.23 -1.67
N LEU A 29 -13.73 10.62 -2.05
CA LEU A 29 -13.03 10.90 -3.32
C LEU A 29 -13.65 10.17 -4.53
N GLY A 30 -14.57 9.25 -4.30
CA GLY A 30 -15.13 8.42 -5.36
C GLY A 30 -14.14 7.40 -5.94
N VAL A 31 -13.14 7.00 -5.18
CA VAL A 31 -12.14 6.01 -5.58
C VAL A 31 -12.60 4.62 -5.15
N ALA A 32 -12.75 3.71 -6.12
CA ALA A 32 -13.16 2.34 -5.85
C ALA A 32 -12.06 1.56 -5.13
N TYR A 33 -12.45 0.73 -4.17
CA TYR A 33 -11.54 -0.14 -3.44
C TYR A 33 -12.17 -1.51 -3.18
N THR A 34 -11.31 -2.49 -2.88
CA THR A 34 -11.71 -3.80 -2.39
C THR A 34 -11.05 -4.02 -1.02
N ASP A 35 -11.87 -4.26 0.00
CA ASP A 35 -11.40 -4.51 1.37
C ASP A 35 -11.19 -6.01 1.59
N PHE A 36 -9.94 -6.41 1.80
CA PHE A 36 -9.55 -7.80 2.06
C PHE A 36 -9.46 -8.14 3.55
N GLY A 37 -9.85 -7.22 4.43
CA GLY A 37 -9.88 -7.42 5.88
C GLY A 37 -8.63 -6.81 6.55
N THR A 38 -8.46 -6.94 7.88
CA THR A 38 -9.43 -7.59 8.76
C THR A 38 -10.71 -6.74 8.95
N ASP A 39 -11.72 -7.29 9.61
CA ASP A 39 -13.01 -6.63 9.81
C ASP A 39 -13.28 -6.25 11.28
N SER A 40 -12.29 -6.36 12.15
CA SER A 40 -12.41 -6.03 13.57
C SER A 40 -11.06 -5.73 14.22
N THR A 41 -11.08 -5.36 15.49
CA THR A 41 -9.87 -5.16 16.31
C THR A 41 -9.39 -6.44 17.00
N ALA A 42 -10.03 -7.58 16.76
CA ALA A 42 -9.58 -8.87 17.28
C ALA A 42 -8.24 -9.26 16.67
N SER A 43 -7.34 -9.81 17.49
CA SER A 43 -5.98 -10.16 17.08
C SER A 43 -5.95 -11.13 15.90
N VAL A 44 -5.22 -10.77 14.86
CA VAL A 44 -4.97 -11.58 13.66
C VAL A 44 -3.51 -11.41 13.22
N ASP A 45 -3.06 -12.27 12.33
CA ASP A 45 -1.68 -12.26 11.86
C ASP A 45 -1.53 -11.40 10.59
N TYR A 46 -0.72 -10.35 10.66
CA TYR A 46 -0.52 -9.42 9.56
C TYR A 46 -0.04 -10.08 8.25
N PRO A 47 0.81 -11.14 8.25
CA PRO A 47 1.24 -11.76 7.00
C PRO A 47 0.09 -12.32 6.16
N ASP A 48 -0.94 -12.84 6.79
CA ASP A 48 -2.10 -13.39 6.09
C ASP A 48 -2.83 -12.29 5.29
N PHE A 49 -2.95 -11.11 5.87
CA PHE A 49 -3.62 -9.97 5.23
C PHE A 49 -2.74 -9.26 4.21
N ALA A 50 -1.43 -9.16 4.47
CA ALA A 50 -0.48 -8.69 3.47
C ALA A 50 -0.56 -9.55 2.20
N ALA A 51 -0.58 -10.87 2.36
CA ALA A 51 -0.67 -11.80 1.24
C ALA A 51 -1.97 -11.62 0.43
N LYS A 52 -3.12 -11.47 1.10
CA LYS A 52 -4.40 -11.26 0.43
C LYS A 52 -4.41 -9.99 -0.41
N GLY A 53 -3.97 -8.87 0.16
CA GLY A 53 -3.94 -7.59 -0.53
C GLY A 53 -2.95 -7.58 -1.70
N CYS A 54 -1.75 -8.10 -1.50
CA CYS A 54 -0.73 -8.15 -2.55
C CYS A 54 -1.10 -9.09 -3.70
N LYS A 55 -1.76 -10.21 -3.40
CA LYS A 55 -2.23 -11.13 -4.43
C LYS A 55 -3.17 -10.46 -5.42
N ALA A 56 -4.03 -9.55 -4.96
CA ALA A 56 -4.93 -8.80 -5.82
C ALA A 56 -4.18 -7.88 -6.81
N VAL A 57 -2.99 -7.42 -6.46
CA VAL A 57 -2.12 -6.67 -7.38
C VAL A 57 -1.42 -7.63 -8.33
N GLN A 58 -0.92 -8.78 -7.83
CA GLN A 58 -0.22 -9.77 -8.65
C GLN A 58 -1.13 -10.36 -9.75
N ASP A 59 -2.41 -10.61 -9.45
CA ASP A 59 -3.37 -11.16 -10.43
C ASP A 59 -4.08 -10.07 -11.23
N SER A 60 -3.70 -8.81 -11.02
CA SER A 60 -4.24 -7.64 -11.72
C SER A 60 -5.72 -7.35 -11.47
N SER A 61 -6.31 -7.87 -10.41
CA SER A 61 -7.68 -7.49 -9.99
C SER A 61 -7.74 -6.13 -9.32
N CYS A 62 -6.62 -5.67 -8.73
CA CYS A 62 -6.47 -4.34 -8.17
C CYS A 62 -5.25 -3.63 -8.77
N ALA A 63 -5.32 -2.30 -8.82
CA ALA A 63 -4.25 -1.47 -9.38
C ALA A 63 -3.05 -1.34 -8.45
N LEU A 64 -3.32 -1.10 -7.18
CA LEU A 64 -2.35 -0.85 -6.10
C LEU A 64 -2.91 -1.47 -4.82
N VAL A 65 -2.06 -1.60 -3.80
CA VAL A 65 -2.50 -2.03 -2.47
C VAL A 65 -2.04 -1.07 -1.38
N ILE A 66 -2.91 -0.83 -0.41
CA ILE A 66 -2.61 -0.10 0.83
C ILE A 66 -2.76 -1.09 1.98
N LEU A 67 -1.69 -1.24 2.77
CA LEU A 67 -1.60 -2.20 3.86
C LEU A 67 -1.36 -1.45 5.18
N CYS A 68 -2.15 -1.76 6.20
CA CYS A 68 -2.04 -1.13 7.51
C CYS A 68 -1.81 -2.18 8.60
N CYS A 69 -0.83 -1.96 9.45
CA CYS A 69 -0.65 -2.69 10.69
C CYS A 69 -0.28 -1.70 11.81
N GLY A 70 0.26 -2.14 12.93
CA GLY A 70 0.63 -1.22 14.01
C GLY A 70 1.67 -0.20 13.61
N THR A 71 2.70 -0.60 12.88
CA THR A 71 3.81 0.25 12.41
C THR A 71 3.91 0.38 10.90
N GLY A 72 3.27 -0.49 10.15
CA GLY A 72 3.45 -0.62 8.70
C GLY A 72 4.67 -1.45 8.31
N VAL A 73 5.59 -1.67 9.24
CA VAL A 73 6.88 -2.35 8.99
C VAL A 73 6.68 -3.82 8.62
N GLY A 74 5.93 -4.57 9.43
CA GLY A 74 5.67 -5.99 9.16
C GLY A 74 4.95 -6.20 7.82
N MET A 75 3.96 -5.35 7.53
CA MET A 75 3.26 -5.36 6.25
C MET A 75 4.22 -5.15 5.07
N SER A 76 5.14 -4.17 5.18
CA SER A 76 6.09 -3.88 4.11
C SER A 76 7.09 -5.01 3.91
N MET A 77 7.55 -5.65 4.98
CA MET A 77 8.45 -6.79 4.90
C MET A 77 7.78 -7.97 4.19
N CYS A 78 6.54 -8.30 4.55
CA CYS A 78 5.78 -9.36 3.90
C CYS A 78 5.52 -9.04 2.43
N ALA A 79 5.07 -7.83 2.13
CA ALA A 79 4.76 -7.41 0.77
C ALA A 79 6.00 -7.52 -0.14
N ASN A 80 7.16 -7.08 0.33
CA ASN A 80 8.39 -7.13 -0.46
C ASN A 80 8.96 -8.55 -0.66
N LYS A 81 8.44 -9.54 0.03
CA LYS A 81 8.77 -10.95 -0.26
C LYS A 81 7.89 -11.54 -1.36
N MET A 82 6.86 -10.85 -1.79
CA MET A 82 5.95 -11.33 -2.83
C MET A 82 6.42 -10.84 -4.20
N LYS A 83 6.45 -11.75 -5.16
CA LYS A 83 6.96 -11.47 -6.50
C LYS A 83 6.20 -10.30 -7.17
N GLY A 84 6.94 -9.36 -7.73
CA GLY A 84 6.39 -8.22 -8.43
C GLY A 84 5.89 -7.09 -7.53
N ILE A 85 5.99 -7.23 -6.21
CA ILE A 85 5.54 -6.21 -5.27
C ILE A 85 6.72 -5.32 -4.83
N ARG A 86 6.53 -4.02 -4.95
CA ARG A 86 7.43 -2.98 -4.44
C ARG A 86 6.67 -2.16 -3.40
N ALA A 87 6.92 -2.50 -2.13
CA ALA A 87 6.24 -1.89 -1.00
C ALA A 87 7.12 -0.87 -0.31
N CYS A 88 6.53 0.25 0.09
CA CYS A 88 7.18 1.29 0.87
C CYS A 88 6.39 1.55 2.15
N CYS A 89 7.07 1.50 3.29
CA CYS A 89 6.50 1.91 4.57
C CYS A 89 6.75 3.42 4.75
N CYS A 90 5.69 4.21 4.72
CA CYS A 90 5.77 5.67 4.77
C CYS A 90 5.09 6.24 6.01
N SER A 91 5.70 7.26 6.61
CA SER A 91 5.10 8.07 7.66
C SER A 91 5.06 9.57 7.30
N ASP A 92 5.35 9.90 6.05
CA ASP A 92 5.33 11.26 5.53
C ASP A 92 4.86 11.28 4.07
N THR A 93 4.41 12.44 3.62
CA THR A 93 3.87 12.63 2.27
C THR A 93 4.96 12.66 1.20
N PHE A 94 6.15 13.18 1.53
CA PHE A 94 7.26 13.25 0.58
C PHE A 94 7.68 11.85 0.14
N SER A 95 7.94 10.95 1.09
CA SER A 95 8.32 9.57 0.78
C SER A 95 7.23 8.85 -0.01
N ALA A 96 5.96 9.08 0.33
CA ALA A 96 4.83 8.47 -0.36
C ALA A 96 4.72 8.92 -1.82
N GLU A 97 4.89 10.20 -2.09
CA GLU A 97 4.92 10.73 -3.45
C GLU A 97 6.09 10.16 -4.25
N PHE A 98 7.29 10.25 -3.69
CA PHE A 98 8.51 9.92 -4.43
C PHE A 98 8.71 8.41 -4.60
N THR A 99 8.20 7.57 -3.72
CA THR A 99 8.24 6.12 -3.98
C THR A 99 7.38 5.73 -5.18
N ARG A 100 6.30 6.47 -5.46
CA ARG A 100 5.57 6.31 -6.74
C ARG A 100 6.37 6.86 -7.90
N ARG A 101 6.83 8.08 -7.80
CA ARG A 101 7.52 8.79 -8.90
C ARG A 101 8.81 8.10 -9.32
N HIS A 102 9.58 7.57 -8.37
CA HIS A 102 10.91 7.02 -8.61
C HIS A 102 10.97 5.49 -8.57
N ASN A 103 10.24 4.86 -7.65
CA ASN A 103 10.30 3.41 -7.47
C ASN A 103 9.13 2.67 -8.11
N ASN A 104 8.17 3.40 -8.68
CA ASN A 104 6.92 2.85 -9.18
C ASN A 104 6.32 1.85 -8.17
N ALA A 105 6.34 2.22 -6.87
CA ALA A 105 5.85 1.37 -5.82
C ALA A 105 4.37 1.05 -6.05
N ASN A 106 3.99 -0.21 -5.87
CA ASN A 106 2.62 -0.68 -6.02
C ASN A 106 1.95 -1.09 -4.71
N ALA A 107 2.67 -0.92 -3.60
CA ALA A 107 2.17 -1.17 -2.25
C ALA A 107 2.62 -0.05 -1.31
N LEU A 108 1.65 0.56 -0.62
CA LEU A 108 1.88 1.55 0.43
C LEU A 108 1.55 0.92 1.77
N CYS A 109 2.48 0.98 2.73
CA CYS A 109 2.30 0.44 4.06
C CYS A 109 2.30 1.56 5.10
N LEU A 110 1.33 1.53 6.01
CA LEU A 110 1.10 2.57 7.02
C LEU A 110 0.95 1.95 8.40
N GLY A 111 1.38 2.68 9.42
CA GLY A 111 1.25 2.27 10.81
C GLY A 111 0.11 2.99 11.53
N GLY A 112 -0.93 2.26 11.94
CA GLY A 112 -2.07 2.82 12.67
C GLY A 112 -1.71 3.37 14.05
N ARG A 113 -0.58 2.95 14.61
CA ARG A 113 -0.04 3.47 15.88
C ARG A 113 1.02 4.54 15.67
N VAL A 114 1.37 4.85 14.42
CA VAL A 114 2.42 5.82 14.06
C VAL A 114 1.80 7.08 13.48
N VAL A 115 0.85 6.95 12.57
CA VAL A 115 0.19 8.10 11.92
C VAL A 115 -1.28 8.14 12.33
N GLY A 116 -1.78 9.33 12.61
CA GLY A 116 -3.21 9.57 12.79
C GLY A 116 -3.96 9.51 11.46
N ALA A 117 -5.28 9.44 11.53
CA ALA A 117 -6.13 9.34 10.34
C ALA A 117 -5.92 10.50 9.35
N GLY A 118 -5.78 11.73 9.85
CA GLY A 118 -5.55 12.90 8.99
C GLY A 118 -4.26 12.80 8.18
N LEU A 119 -3.14 12.54 8.82
CA LEU A 119 -1.86 12.36 8.13
C LEU A 119 -1.89 11.11 7.24
N GLY A 120 -2.47 10.03 7.72
CA GLY A 120 -2.62 8.79 6.95
C GLY A 120 -3.34 9.02 5.62
N CYS A 121 -4.43 9.77 5.63
CA CYS A 121 -5.15 10.11 4.40
C CYS A 121 -4.34 11.03 3.47
N GLN A 122 -3.58 11.98 4.02
CA GLN A 122 -2.68 12.82 3.23
C GLN A 122 -1.56 11.99 2.57
N ILE A 123 -1.03 11.01 3.28
CA ILE A 123 -0.02 10.09 2.73
C ILE A 123 -0.62 9.25 1.59
N VAL A 124 -1.84 8.76 1.76
CA VAL A 124 -2.58 8.04 0.70
C VAL A 124 -2.78 8.94 -0.52
N ASP A 125 -3.20 10.19 -0.33
CA ASP A 125 -3.36 11.14 -1.43
C ASP A 125 -2.06 11.38 -2.19
N ALA A 126 -0.96 11.60 -1.47
CA ALA A 126 0.35 11.81 -2.08
C ALA A 126 0.78 10.59 -2.91
N PHE A 127 0.54 9.39 -2.40
CA PHE A 127 0.84 8.14 -3.11
C PHE A 127 -0.04 7.94 -4.35
N LEU A 128 -1.35 8.10 -4.21
CA LEU A 128 -2.30 7.82 -5.29
C LEU A 128 -2.29 8.87 -6.41
N ASN A 129 -1.92 10.12 -6.11
CA ASN A 129 -1.85 11.19 -7.10
C ASN A 129 -0.53 11.22 -7.88
N ALA A 130 0.51 10.58 -7.39
CA ALA A 130 1.81 10.60 -8.03
C ALA A 130 1.86 9.65 -9.25
N GLU A 131 2.62 10.05 -10.25
CA GLU A 131 2.83 9.27 -11.47
C GLU A 131 4.31 8.89 -11.61
N PHE A 132 4.57 7.69 -12.11
CA PHE A 132 5.93 7.21 -12.35
C PHE A 132 6.61 8.02 -13.45
N GLU A 133 7.84 8.48 -13.18
CA GLU A 133 8.59 9.32 -14.11
C GLU A 133 9.31 8.53 -15.20
N GLY A 134 9.55 7.23 -15.01
CA GLY A 134 10.27 6.42 -15.99
C GLY A 134 11.75 6.79 -16.12
N GLY A 135 12.28 6.74 -17.35
CA GLY A 135 13.65 7.13 -17.62
C GLY A 135 14.69 6.34 -16.81
N ARG A 136 15.64 7.05 -16.18
CA ARG A 136 16.69 6.43 -15.35
C ARG A 136 16.14 5.63 -14.17
N HIS A 137 14.94 5.93 -13.71
CA HIS A 137 14.31 5.20 -12.60
C HIS A 137 13.93 3.77 -13.02
N GLN A 138 13.50 3.57 -14.26
CA GLN A 138 13.14 2.25 -14.76
C GLN A 138 14.34 1.29 -14.74
N MET A 139 15.51 1.74 -15.16
CA MET A 139 16.72 0.91 -15.11
C MET A 139 17.06 0.45 -13.69
N ARG A 140 16.88 1.34 -12.72
CA ARG A 140 17.13 1.01 -11.30
C ARG A 140 16.10 0.04 -10.76
N ILE A 141 14.83 0.19 -11.15
CA ILE A 141 13.76 -0.76 -10.79
C ILE A 141 14.05 -2.13 -11.40
N ASP A 142 14.48 -2.21 -12.64
CA ASP A 142 14.82 -3.47 -13.31
C ASP A 142 15.91 -4.21 -12.52
N LYS A 143 16.94 -3.51 -12.06
CA LYS A 143 17.99 -4.07 -11.21
C LYS A 143 17.45 -4.54 -9.86
N MET A 144 16.57 -3.75 -9.24
CA MET A 144 15.90 -4.12 -7.98
C MET A 144 15.08 -5.39 -8.15
N MET A 145 14.26 -5.46 -9.21
CA MET A 145 13.40 -6.61 -9.45
C MET A 145 14.18 -7.87 -9.80
N ALA A 146 15.36 -7.74 -10.40
CA ALA A 146 16.24 -8.87 -10.67
C ALA A 146 16.72 -9.58 -9.39
N LEU A 147 16.67 -8.91 -8.24
CA LEU A 147 17.03 -9.52 -6.94
C LEU A 147 16.02 -10.59 -6.50
N GLU A 148 14.83 -10.64 -7.09
CA GLU A 148 13.84 -11.70 -6.82
C GLU A 148 14.27 -13.06 -7.39
N ASN A 149 15.20 -13.09 -8.31
CA ASN A 149 15.64 -14.30 -9.00
C ASN A 149 16.80 -14.99 -8.25
N HIS A 150 16.49 -15.53 -7.06
CA HIS A 150 17.47 -16.24 -6.23
C HIS A 150 16.92 -17.53 -5.64
#